data_ddb9e6a5154759fd8999bc4a58430c98
#
_entry.id   ddb9e6a5154759fd8999bc4a58430c98
#
_cell.length_a   1.000
_cell.length_b   1.000
_cell.length_c   1.000
_cell.angle_alpha   90.00
_cell.angle_beta   90.00
_cell.angle_gamma   90.00
#
_symmetry.space_group_name_H-M   'P 1'
#
loop_
_entity.id
_entity.type
_entity.pdbx_description
1 polymer ?
#
loop_
_entity_poly.entity_id
_entity_poly.type
_entity_poly.pdbx_seq_one_letter_code
_entity_poly.pdbx_strand_id
1 'polypeptide(L)'
;VNVSLILKMLGIDNTALGVKAGFTGNYVEDYLKEKEITTDFIEVAGTTRINVFTKVIQDQKEYKLVNKGPKLSEEHVQRFLKKISELRKGDYLCVSGSLPQGVSPSILIEISRICFEKQVFLILDSSYEEILDCLSYQPFLLKPNEEELQEWFHTEVQTKDDYIFYGQELLKRGAKNILLSLGSEGALFMNNEKVLSGNSPTGMVVNTACSGDAMLGTFLAGWHQGLSLEKNLKRSIAAGSSTAFRKGLTDFSDVQELEQQIKIQEEE
;
A
#
# COMPACT_ATOMS: atom_id res chain seq x y z
N VAL A 1 2.71 -8.82 0.94
CA VAL A 1 3.21 -9.72 -0.12
C VAL A 1 3.40 -8.97 -1.43
N ASN A 2 2.36 -8.36 -1.99
CA ASN A 2 2.42 -7.73 -3.32
C ASN A 2 3.44 -6.60 -3.40
N VAL A 3 3.47 -5.68 -2.41
CA VAL A 3 4.48 -4.61 -2.34
C VAL A 3 5.89 -5.20 -2.33
N SER A 4 6.13 -6.29 -1.57
CA SER A 4 7.44 -6.96 -1.52
C SER A 4 7.84 -7.54 -2.89
N LEU A 5 6.90 -8.13 -3.62
CA LEU A 5 7.13 -8.65 -4.97
C LEU A 5 7.50 -7.53 -5.94
N ILE A 6 6.76 -6.42 -5.92
CA ILE A 6 7.04 -5.25 -6.76
C ILE A 6 8.42 -4.66 -6.47
N LEU A 7 8.75 -4.48 -5.18
CA LEU A 7 10.07 -3.98 -4.77
C LEU A 7 11.19 -4.88 -5.30
N LYS A 8 11.04 -6.22 -5.16
CA LYS A 8 12.05 -7.17 -5.65
C LYS A 8 12.18 -7.14 -7.17
N MET A 9 11.06 -7.05 -7.92
CA MET A 9 11.09 -6.91 -9.38
C MET A 9 11.83 -5.65 -9.84
N LEU A 10 11.83 -4.59 -9.00
CA LEU A 10 12.52 -3.33 -9.26
C LEU A 10 13.92 -3.25 -8.64
N GLY A 11 14.44 -4.39 -8.15
CA GLY A 11 15.81 -4.51 -7.65
C GLY A 11 15.99 -3.99 -6.21
N ILE A 12 14.93 -3.85 -5.45
CA ILE A 12 14.97 -3.44 -4.05
C ILE A 12 14.84 -4.67 -3.15
N ASP A 13 15.91 -4.98 -2.43
CA ASP A 13 15.86 -6.04 -1.41
C ASP A 13 14.99 -5.61 -0.24
N ASN A 14 14.17 -6.55 0.22
CA ASN A 14 13.24 -6.29 1.30
C ASN A 14 12.96 -7.55 2.12
N THR A 15 12.41 -7.35 3.32
CA THR A 15 11.99 -8.43 4.21
C THR A 15 10.47 -8.38 4.39
N ALA A 16 9.79 -9.47 4.07
CA ALA A 16 8.37 -9.61 4.32
C ALA A 16 8.12 -9.99 5.78
N LEU A 17 7.49 -9.09 6.53
CA LEU A 17 7.03 -9.30 7.90
C LEU A 17 5.54 -9.66 7.90
N GLY A 18 5.10 -10.42 8.90
CA GLY A 18 3.69 -10.74 9.07
C GLY A 18 3.47 -11.99 9.90
N VAL A 19 2.29 -12.55 9.74
CA VAL A 19 1.87 -13.78 10.44
C VAL A 19 1.53 -14.84 9.41
N LYS A 20 2.03 -16.05 9.59
CA LYS A 20 1.69 -17.22 8.78
C LYS A 20 1.05 -18.32 9.61
N ALA A 21 0.18 -19.11 8.99
CA ALA A 21 -0.46 -20.26 9.63
C ALA A 21 -0.74 -21.37 8.64
N GLY A 22 -0.44 -22.62 9.03
CA GLY A 22 -0.75 -23.81 8.27
C GLY A 22 -0.16 -23.86 6.86
N PHE A 23 -0.68 -24.77 6.03
CA PHE A 23 -0.12 -25.03 4.70
C PHE A 23 -0.19 -23.82 3.76
N THR A 24 -1.22 -22.98 3.86
CA THR A 24 -1.36 -21.77 3.05
C THR A 24 -0.34 -20.71 3.43
N GLY A 25 0.01 -20.60 4.71
CA GLY A 25 1.09 -19.73 5.19
C GLY A 25 2.46 -20.20 4.73
N ASN A 26 2.70 -21.50 4.78
CA ASN A 26 3.94 -22.10 4.26
C ASN A 26 4.08 -21.88 2.75
N TYR A 27 2.99 -22.07 2.00
CA TYR A 27 2.98 -21.78 0.55
C TYR A 27 3.39 -20.34 0.24
N VAL A 28 2.84 -19.35 0.97
CA VAL A 28 3.20 -17.94 0.77
C VAL A 28 4.68 -17.70 1.09
N GLU A 29 5.17 -18.27 2.19
CA GLU A 29 6.58 -18.14 2.57
C GLU A 29 7.51 -18.75 1.54
N ASP A 30 7.22 -19.98 1.08
CA ASP A 30 8.02 -20.69 0.09
C ASP A 30 8.03 -19.92 -1.24
N TYR A 31 6.86 -19.41 -1.67
CA TYR A 31 6.77 -18.58 -2.86
C TYR A 31 7.61 -17.29 -2.78
N LEU A 32 7.63 -16.62 -1.62
CA LEU A 32 8.49 -15.45 -1.41
C LEU A 32 9.98 -15.81 -1.44
N LYS A 33 10.36 -16.94 -0.86
CA LYS A 33 11.73 -17.46 -0.89
C LYS A 33 12.17 -17.80 -2.32
N GLU A 34 11.29 -18.41 -3.14
CA GLU A 34 11.55 -18.65 -4.56
C GLU A 34 11.79 -17.35 -5.35
N LYS A 35 11.18 -16.25 -4.89
CA LYS A 35 11.41 -14.90 -5.45
C LYS A 35 12.58 -14.18 -4.78
N GLU A 36 13.39 -14.88 -3.99
CA GLU A 36 14.55 -14.33 -3.26
C GLU A 36 14.18 -13.16 -2.34
N ILE A 37 12.97 -13.19 -1.74
CA ILE A 37 12.53 -12.24 -0.75
C ILE A 37 12.74 -12.85 0.63
N THR A 38 13.45 -12.14 1.49
CA THR A 38 13.63 -12.55 2.89
C THR A 38 12.29 -12.53 3.61
N THR A 39 12.02 -13.56 4.42
CA THR A 39 10.80 -13.65 5.21
C THR A 39 11.13 -13.71 6.69
N ASP A 40 10.36 -12.98 7.52
CA ASP A 40 10.47 -13.01 8.96
C ASP A 40 9.06 -13.09 9.60
N PHE A 41 8.34 -14.17 9.27
CA PHE A 41 6.98 -14.39 9.72
C PHE A 41 6.92 -14.95 11.14
N ILE A 42 5.87 -14.57 11.88
CA ILE A 42 5.48 -15.22 13.11
C ILE A 42 4.53 -16.36 12.76
N GLU A 43 4.92 -17.60 13.11
CA GLU A 43 4.06 -18.76 12.92
C GLU A 43 3.04 -18.87 14.05
N VAL A 44 1.78 -19.09 13.68
CA VAL A 44 0.66 -19.25 14.62
C VAL A 44 -0.22 -20.43 14.21
N ALA A 45 -1.06 -20.91 15.14
CA ALA A 45 -2.03 -21.95 14.84
C ALA A 45 -3.14 -21.46 13.90
N GLY A 46 -3.65 -22.36 13.06
CA GLY A 46 -4.75 -22.09 12.14
C GLY A 46 -4.35 -22.15 10.66
N THR A 47 -4.94 -21.29 9.85
CA THR A 47 -4.71 -21.25 8.39
C THR A 47 -4.65 -19.79 7.94
N THR A 48 -3.61 -19.42 7.21
CA THR A 48 -3.51 -18.13 6.53
C THR A 48 -4.70 -18.01 5.56
N ARG A 49 -5.39 -16.87 5.59
CA ARG A 49 -6.61 -16.66 4.80
C ARG A 49 -6.36 -16.77 3.29
N ILE A 50 -7.34 -17.33 2.59
CA ILE A 50 -7.43 -17.30 1.13
C ILE A 50 -8.61 -16.39 0.81
N ASN A 51 -8.34 -15.27 0.13
CA ASN A 51 -9.39 -14.42 -0.40
C ASN A 51 -9.70 -14.86 -1.82
N VAL A 52 -11.00 -14.91 -2.16
CA VAL A 52 -11.45 -15.32 -3.49
C VAL A 52 -12.13 -14.13 -4.16
N PHE A 53 -11.63 -13.78 -5.33
CA PHE A 53 -12.23 -12.77 -6.19
C PHE A 53 -12.88 -13.46 -7.37
N THR A 54 -14.18 -13.23 -7.55
CA THR A 54 -14.96 -13.84 -8.62
C THR A 54 -15.58 -12.75 -9.48
N LYS A 55 -15.32 -12.78 -10.78
CA LYS A 55 -15.98 -11.91 -11.76
C LYS A 55 -17.01 -12.72 -12.55
N VAL A 56 -18.27 -12.32 -12.47
CA VAL A 56 -19.35 -12.88 -13.27
C VAL A 56 -19.39 -12.11 -14.58
N ILE A 57 -18.91 -12.74 -15.65
CA ILE A 57 -18.73 -12.09 -16.96
C ILE A 57 -20.05 -11.62 -17.56
N GLN A 58 -21.13 -12.41 -17.39
CA GLN A 58 -22.45 -12.09 -17.94
C GLN A 58 -23.07 -10.84 -17.30
N ASP A 59 -22.89 -10.65 -16.00
CA ASP A 59 -23.51 -9.57 -15.24
C ASP A 59 -22.54 -8.40 -14.99
N GLN A 60 -21.28 -8.50 -15.45
CA GLN A 60 -20.19 -7.54 -15.16
C GLN A 60 -20.01 -7.26 -13.65
N LYS A 61 -20.37 -8.24 -12.79
CA LYS A 61 -20.30 -8.09 -11.33
C LYS A 61 -19.07 -8.77 -10.77
N GLU A 62 -18.44 -8.11 -9.81
CA GLU A 62 -17.32 -8.64 -9.03
C GLU A 62 -17.77 -8.96 -7.60
N TYR A 63 -17.37 -10.13 -7.10
CA TYR A 63 -17.63 -10.57 -5.73
C TYR A 63 -16.29 -10.83 -5.04
N LYS A 64 -16.13 -10.29 -3.83
CA LYS A 64 -14.96 -10.50 -2.99
C LYS A 64 -15.36 -11.32 -1.77
N LEU A 65 -14.89 -12.56 -1.67
CA LEU A 65 -15.00 -13.37 -0.47
C LEU A 65 -13.73 -13.17 0.35
N VAL A 66 -13.82 -12.32 1.37
CA VAL A 66 -12.70 -12.02 2.27
C VAL A 66 -12.80 -12.93 3.49
N ASN A 67 -11.96 -13.96 3.53
CA ASN A 67 -11.91 -14.89 4.63
C ASN A 67 -11.16 -14.30 5.84
N LYS A 68 -11.55 -14.79 7.02
CA LYS A 68 -10.84 -14.46 8.27
C LYS A 68 -9.58 -15.32 8.36
N GLY A 69 -8.45 -14.68 8.66
CA GLY A 69 -7.20 -15.39 8.92
C GLY A 69 -7.12 -15.98 10.33
N PRO A 70 -5.94 -16.43 10.78
CA PRO A 70 -5.76 -16.92 12.13
C PRO A 70 -6.00 -15.82 13.16
N LYS A 71 -6.50 -16.22 14.34
CA LYS A 71 -6.65 -15.30 15.48
C LYS A 71 -5.33 -15.17 16.22
N LEU A 72 -4.90 -13.94 16.47
CA LEU A 72 -3.72 -13.67 17.27
C LEU A 72 -4.03 -13.54 18.75
N SER A 73 -3.12 -14.04 19.59
CA SER A 73 -3.08 -13.73 21.02
C SER A 73 -2.25 -12.47 21.26
N GLU A 74 -2.38 -11.90 22.45
CA GLU A 74 -1.55 -10.76 22.88
C GLU A 74 -0.05 -11.08 22.79
N GLU A 75 0.37 -12.29 23.11
CA GLU A 75 1.76 -12.72 22.98
C GLU A 75 2.28 -12.60 21.53
N HIS A 76 1.46 -12.98 20.54
CA HIS A 76 1.84 -12.86 19.13
C HIS A 76 1.97 -11.38 18.72
N VAL A 77 1.07 -10.52 19.20
CA VAL A 77 1.13 -9.07 18.98
C VAL A 77 2.43 -8.50 19.57
N GLN A 78 2.76 -8.83 20.80
CA GLN A 78 3.98 -8.37 21.46
C GLN A 78 5.25 -8.85 20.74
N ARG A 79 5.27 -10.10 20.26
CA ARG A 79 6.38 -10.61 19.43
C ARG A 79 6.51 -9.82 18.12
N PHE A 80 5.40 -9.42 17.51
CA PHE A 80 5.41 -8.62 16.30
C PHE A 80 5.95 -7.20 16.56
N LEU A 81 5.45 -6.53 17.60
CA LEU A 81 5.94 -5.21 18.01
C LEU A 81 7.44 -5.24 18.38
N LYS A 82 7.90 -6.32 19.01
CA LYS A 82 9.33 -6.51 19.28
C LYS A 82 10.15 -6.51 17.99
N LYS A 83 9.72 -7.24 16.93
CA LYS A 83 10.42 -7.22 15.64
C LYS A 83 10.49 -5.80 15.05
N ILE A 84 9.39 -5.05 15.12
CA ILE A 84 9.38 -3.65 14.68
C ILE A 84 10.34 -2.80 15.51
N SER A 85 10.44 -3.07 16.80
CA SER A 85 11.37 -2.36 17.68
C SER A 85 12.86 -2.65 17.40
N GLU A 86 13.18 -3.66 16.61
CA GLU A 86 14.54 -4.01 16.17
C GLU A 86 14.97 -3.22 14.91
N LEU A 87 14.03 -2.53 14.25
CA LEU A 87 14.32 -1.66 13.12
C LEU A 87 15.26 -0.51 13.53
N ARG A 88 15.99 -0.01 12.56
CA ARG A 88 17.03 1.00 12.76
C ARG A 88 16.64 2.32 12.09
N LYS A 89 17.25 3.40 12.54
CA LYS A 89 17.13 4.70 11.88
C LYS A 89 17.42 4.60 10.39
N GLY A 90 16.50 5.12 9.58
CA GLY A 90 16.60 5.12 8.12
C GLY A 90 16.00 3.90 7.44
N ASP A 91 15.60 2.86 8.19
CA ASP A 91 14.82 1.76 7.62
C ASP A 91 13.43 2.26 7.17
N TYR A 92 12.84 1.53 6.22
CA TYR A 92 11.48 1.74 5.74
C TYR A 92 10.59 0.61 6.23
N LEU A 93 9.48 0.94 6.89
CA LEU A 93 8.43 -0.01 7.26
C LEU A 93 7.15 0.30 6.50
N CYS A 94 6.73 -0.62 5.63
CA CYS A 94 5.44 -0.54 4.93
C CYS A 94 4.42 -1.44 5.61
N VAL A 95 3.37 -0.85 6.17
CA VAL A 95 2.20 -1.55 6.72
C VAL A 95 1.08 -1.45 5.68
N SER A 96 0.75 -2.57 5.05
CA SER A 96 -0.22 -2.64 3.96
C SER A 96 -1.24 -3.74 4.20
N GLY A 97 -2.51 -3.43 3.93
CA GLY A 97 -3.63 -4.34 4.02
C GLY A 97 -4.30 -4.40 5.40
N SER A 98 -5.14 -5.42 5.60
CA SER A 98 -5.97 -5.56 6.79
C SER A 98 -5.32 -6.39 7.88
N LEU A 99 -5.60 -6.02 9.13
CA LEU A 99 -5.11 -6.68 10.32
C LEU A 99 -5.70 -8.09 10.51
N PRO A 100 -4.95 -9.01 11.16
CA PRO A 100 -5.45 -10.33 11.56
C PRO A 100 -6.56 -10.23 12.62
N GLN A 101 -7.33 -11.32 12.77
CA GLN A 101 -8.32 -11.42 13.85
C GLN A 101 -7.68 -11.30 15.23
N GLY A 102 -8.35 -10.59 16.13
CA GLY A 102 -7.92 -10.39 17.51
C GLY A 102 -6.89 -9.27 17.69
N VAL A 103 -6.54 -8.57 16.60
CA VAL A 103 -5.67 -7.39 16.66
C VAL A 103 -6.54 -6.14 16.53
N SER A 104 -6.45 -5.25 17.53
CA SER A 104 -7.11 -3.94 17.48
C SER A 104 -6.39 -3.03 16.48
N PRO A 105 -7.12 -2.22 15.71
CA PRO A 105 -6.51 -1.20 14.84
C PRO A 105 -5.62 -0.18 15.59
N SER A 106 -5.79 -0.02 16.88
CA SER A 106 -4.90 0.78 17.75
C SER A 106 -3.42 0.32 17.72
N ILE A 107 -3.13 -0.90 17.23
CA ILE A 107 -1.76 -1.35 16.99
C ILE A 107 -1.02 -0.44 16.00
N LEU A 108 -1.74 0.18 15.04
CA LEU A 108 -1.16 1.10 14.07
C LEU A 108 -0.56 2.33 14.77
N ILE A 109 -1.20 2.80 15.83
CA ILE A 109 -0.72 3.93 16.64
C ILE A 109 0.57 3.53 17.36
N GLU A 110 0.61 2.33 17.94
CA GLU A 110 1.82 1.82 18.63
C GLU A 110 2.99 1.60 17.65
N ILE A 111 2.72 1.04 16.47
CA ILE A 111 3.71 0.92 15.40
C ILE A 111 4.24 2.29 14.99
N SER A 112 3.34 3.27 14.83
CA SER A 112 3.71 4.64 14.45
C SER A 112 4.58 5.29 15.50
N ARG A 113 4.27 5.11 16.79
CA ARG A 113 5.08 5.59 17.90
C ARG A 113 6.49 5.00 17.87
N ILE A 114 6.61 3.67 17.72
CA ILE A 114 7.91 2.99 17.66
C ILE A 114 8.74 3.51 16.48
N CYS A 115 8.12 3.62 15.29
CA CYS A 115 8.80 4.12 14.09
C CYS A 115 9.30 5.56 14.28
N PHE A 116 8.47 6.44 14.85
CA PHE A 116 8.83 7.82 15.14
C PHE A 116 10.02 7.92 16.09
N GLU A 117 9.97 7.21 17.22
CA GLU A 117 11.05 7.19 18.22
C GLU A 117 12.37 6.66 17.64
N LYS A 118 12.29 5.70 16.72
CA LYS A 118 13.46 5.08 16.07
C LYS A 118 13.91 5.78 14.78
N GLN A 119 13.17 6.79 14.31
CA GLN A 119 13.43 7.46 13.04
C GLN A 119 13.40 6.49 11.85
N VAL A 120 12.43 5.57 11.86
CA VAL A 120 12.07 4.67 10.76
C VAL A 120 11.04 5.35 9.88
N PHE A 121 11.19 5.27 8.56
CA PHE A 121 10.23 5.80 7.60
C PHE A 121 9.01 4.90 7.54
N LEU A 122 7.91 5.31 8.16
CA LEU A 122 6.67 4.55 8.19
C LEU A 122 5.79 4.88 6.99
N ILE A 123 5.37 3.85 6.27
CA ILE A 123 4.40 3.90 5.18
C ILE A 123 3.13 3.19 5.64
N LEU A 124 1.97 3.85 5.50
CA LEU A 124 0.67 3.30 5.88
C LEU A 124 -0.26 3.22 4.65
N ASP A 125 -0.72 2.02 4.35
CA ASP A 125 -1.66 1.68 3.29
C ASP A 125 -2.75 0.76 3.87
N SER A 126 -3.71 1.37 4.57
CA SER A 126 -4.73 0.65 5.31
C SER A 126 -5.98 1.52 5.50
N SER A 127 -7.15 0.91 5.47
CA SER A 127 -8.45 1.61 5.53
C SER A 127 -8.91 2.01 6.93
N TYR A 128 -8.19 1.64 7.99
CA TYR A 128 -8.64 1.93 9.36
C TYR A 128 -8.58 3.42 9.69
N GLU A 129 -9.61 3.94 10.38
CA GLU A 129 -9.68 5.35 10.82
C GLU A 129 -8.58 5.73 11.80
N GLU A 130 -8.03 4.76 12.54
CA GLU A 130 -6.90 4.95 13.45
C GLU A 130 -5.63 5.48 12.75
N ILE A 131 -5.59 5.46 11.43
CA ILE A 131 -4.57 6.16 10.64
C ILE A 131 -4.52 7.66 10.99
N LEU A 132 -5.67 8.28 11.28
CA LEU A 132 -5.71 9.69 11.68
C LEU A 132 -4.99 9.95 13.00
N ASP A 133 -5.05 9.01 13.94
CA ASP A 133 -4.31 9.09 15.21
C ASP A 133 -2.81 8.87 15.03
N CYS A 134 -2.42 8.11 13.98
CA CYS A 134 -1.03 7.89 13.62
C CYS A 134 -0.32 9.17 13.12
N LEU A 135 -1.06 10.19 12.67
CA LEU A 135 -0.50 11.42 12.08
C LEU A 135 0.37 12.20 13.07
N SER A 136 0.07 12.13 14.38
CA SER A 136 0.89 12.75 15.43
C SER A 136 2.35 12.22 15.44
N TYR A 137 2.57 11.01 14.90
CA TYR A 137 3.88 10.37 14.76
C TYR A 137 4.53 10.58 13.39
N GLN A 138 4.00 11.47 12.57
CA GLN A 138 4.57 11.94 11.31
C GLN A 138 4.95 10.80 10.33
N PRO A 139 4.01 9.93 9.94
CA PRO A 139 4.30 8.88 8.96
C PRO A 139 4.88 9.48 7.68
N PHE A 140 5.85 8.75 7.09
CA PHE A 140 6.56 9.18 5.90
C PHE A 140 5.63 9.26 4.68
N LEU A 141 4.74 8.27 4.52
CA LEU A 141 3.81 8.20 3.38
C LEU A 141 2.49 7.57 3.82
N LEU A 142 1.39 8.20 3.46
CA LEU A 142 0.08 7.58 3.44
C LEU A 142 -0.33 7.30 2.00
N LYS A 143 -0.98 6.15 1.77
CA LYS A 143 -1.56 5.85 0.46
C LYS A 143 -3.07 5.57 0.57
N PRO A 144 -3.91 6.59 0.77
CA PRO A 144 -5.36 6.43 0.69
C PRO A 144 -5.84 6.21 -0.76
N ASN A 145 -7.07 5.73 -0.87
CA ASN A 145 -7.91 5.85 -2.05
C ASN A 145 -9.07 6.82 -1.77
N GLU A 146 -9.94 7.04 -2.77
CA GLU A 146 -11.11 7.92 -2.68
C GLU A 146 -12.06 7.51 -1.55
N GLU A 147 -12.38 6.20 -1.45
CA GLU A 147 -13.32 5.66 -0.46
C GLU A 147 -12.75 5.83 0.96
N GLU A 148 -11.48 5.49 1.17
CA GLU A 148 -10.79 5.62 2.46
C GLU A 148 -10.73 7.09 2.91
N LEU A 149 -10.49 8.01 1.98
CA LEU A 149 -10.47 9.45 2.30
C LEU A 149 -11.85 9.94 2.75
N GLN A 150 -12.92 9.51 2.06
CA GLN A 150 -14.31 9.82 2.44
C GLN A 150 -14.67 9.24 3.82
N GLU A 151 -14.28 8.00 4.10
CA GLU A 151 -14.49 7.34 5.39
C GLU A 151 -13.78 8.09 6.52
N TRP A 152 -12.50 8.43 6.35
CA TRP A 152 -11.70 9.11 7.38
C TRP A 152 -12.22 10.50 7.74
N PHE A 153 -12.80 11.23 6.79
CA PHE A 153 -13.33 12.57 7.01
C PHE A 153 -14.85 12.62 7.16
N HIS A 154 -15.54 11.47 7.11
CA HIS A 154 -17.00 11.34 7.19
C HIS A 154 -17.73 12.31 6.26
N THR A 155 -17.25 12.44 5.03
CA THR A 155 -17.76 13.41 4.05
C THR A 155 -17.69 12.86 2.63
N GLU A 156 -18.51 13.43 1.75
CA GLU A 156 -18.40 13.15 0.32
C GLU A 156 -17.21 13.94 -0.25
N VAL A 157 -16.36 13.25 -0.99
CA VAL A 157 -15.20 13.80 -1.70
C VAL A 157 -15.35 13.39 -3.16
N GLN A 158 -15.59 14.33 -4.05
CA GLN A 158 -15.98 14.03 -5.43
C GLN A 158 -15.15 14.78 -6.48
N THR A 159 -14.56 15.91 -6.09
CA THR A 159 -13.80 16.75 -7.01
C THR A 159 -12.30 16.67 -6.73
N LYS A 160 -11.51 17.01 -7.75
CA LYS A 160 -10.06 17.10 -7.60
C LYS A 160 -9.67 18.09 -6.48
N ASP A 161 -10.38 19.20 -6.36
CA ASP A 161 -10.13 20.21 -5.33
C ASP A 161 -10.42 19.67 -3.94
N ASP A 162 -11.47 18.84 -3.78
CA ASP A 162 -11.75 18.15 -2.52
C ASP A 162 -10.62 17.19 -2.16
N TYR A 163 -10.13 16.39 -3.11
CA TYR A 163 -9.02 15.47 -2.89
C TYR A 163 -7.75 16.20 -2.46
N ILE A 164 -7.44 17.33 -3.10
CA ILE A 164 -6.30 18.18 -2.71
C ILE A 164 -6.51 18.75 -1.33
N PHE A 165 -7.70 19.29 -1.02
CA PHE A 165 -8.02 19.87 0.28
C PHE A 165 -7.83 18.86 1.41
N TYR A 166 -8.44 17.66 1.31
CA TYR A 166 -8.32 16.64 2.35
C TYR A 166 -6.92 16.02 2.43
N GLY A 167 -6.23 15.88 1.32
CA GLY A 167 -4.83 15.49 1.32
C GLY A 167 -3.95 16.50 2.07
N GLN A 168 -4.17 17.80 1.85
CA GLN A 168 -3.46 18.85 2.59
C GLN A 168 -3.82 18.86 4.09
N GLU A 169 -5.07 18.52 4.46
CA GLU A 169 -5.43 18.35 5.88
C GLU A 169 -4.66 17.19 6.54
N LEU A 170 -4.42 16.09 5.84
CA LEU A 170 -3.57 15.00 6.33
C LEU A 170 -2.11 15.46 6.51
N LEU A 171 -1.57 16.27 5.59
CA LEU A 171 -0.23 16.86 5.71
C LEU A 171 -0.15 17.80 6.92
N LYS A 172 -1.12 18.70 7.11
CA LYS A 172 -1.19 19.62 8.26
C LYS A 172 -1.26 18.86 9.59
N ARG A 173 -1.93 17.71 9.64
CA ARG A 173 -2.00 16.84 10.82
C ARG A 173 -0.72 16.06 11.08
N GLY A 174 0.22 15.99 10.13
CA GLY A 174 1.56 15.44 10.36
C GLY A 174 2.11 14.48 9.31
N ALA A 175 1.31 13.95 8.39
CA ALA A 175 1.84 13.15 7.29
C ALA A 175 2.91 13.92 6.50
N LYS A 176 3.95 13.23 6.03
CA LYS A 176 5.01 13.89 5.24
C LYS A 176 4.69 13.88 3.74
N ASN A 177 4.10 12.80 3.25
CA ASN A 177 3.74 12.63 1.85
C ASN A 177 2.41 11.88 1.77
N ILE A 178 1.61 12.18 0.74
CA ILE A 178 0.37 11.50 0.41
C ILE A 178 0.48 11.00 -1.03
N LEU A 179 0.17 9.74 -1.27
CA LEU A 179 -0.02 9.15 -2.59
C LEU A 179 -1.49 8.71 -2.69
N LEU A 180 -2.36 9.57 -3.20
CA LEU A 180 -3.80 9.30 -3.30
C LEU A 180 -4.12 8.64 -4.64
N SER A 181 -4.67 7.44 -4.61
CA SER A 181 -5.13 6.73 -5.82
C SER A 181 -6.58 7.09 -6.15
N LEU A 182 -6.85 7.44 -7.43
CA LEU A 182 -8.14 7.91 -7.93
C LEU A 182 -8.69 6.97 -9.02
N GLY A 183 -8.48 5.68 -8.87
CA GLY A 183 -8.98 4.67 -9.81
C GLY A 183 -8.69 5.00 -11.28
N SER A 184 -9.74 5.18 -12.08
CA SER A 184 -9.63 5.53 -13.50
C SER A 184 -9.18 6.98 -13.75
N GLU A 185 -9.19 7.84 -12.75
CA GLU A 185 -8.72 9.23 -12.86
C GLU A 185 -7.21 9.38 -12.64
N GLY A 186 -6.55 8.30 -12.18
CA GLY A 186 -5.10 8.29 -11.98
C GLY A 186 -4.68 8.41 -10.53
N ALA A 187 -3.84 9.39 -10.20
CA ALA A 187 -3.39 9.60 -8.82
C ALA A 187 -2.89 11.02 -8.56
N LEU A 188 -2.90 11.40 -7.28
CA LEU A 188 -2.25 12.60 -6.76
C LEU A 188 -1.09 12.23 -5.87
N PHE A 189 -0.01 12.99 -5.97
CA PHE A 189 1.05 13.02 -4.96
C PHE A 189 1.08 14.40 -4.33
N MET A 190 1.16 14.44 -3.01
CA MET A 190 1.18 15.71 -2.26
C MET A 190 2.21 15.64 -1.15
N ASN A 191 2.93 16.72 -0.98
CA ASN A 191 3.74 17.00 0.20
C ASN A 191 3.70 18.52 0.49
N ASN A 192 4.48 19.01 1.45
CA ASN A 192 4.49 20.43 1.79
C ASN A 192 5.09 21.35 0.71
N GLU A 193 5.72 20.79 -0.32
CA GLU A 193 6.39 21.54 -1.37
C GLU A 193 5.59 21.54 -2.68
N LYS A 194 4.93 20.41 -2.99
CA LYS A 194 4.30 20.18 -4.29
C LYS A 194 3.00 19.39 -4.20
N VAL A 195 2.09 19.69 -5.11
CA VAL A 195 0.95 18.87 -5.45
C VAL A 195 1.09 18.46 -6.91
N LEU A 196 1.18 17.17 -7.17
CA LEU A 196 1.29 16.62 -8.53
C LEU A 196 0.07 15.75 -8.83
N SER A 197 -0.50 15.93 -10.01
CA SER A 197 -1.55 15.04 -10.53
C SER A 197 -1.06 14.29 -11.75
N GLY A 198 -1.53 13.06 -11.92
CA GLY A 198 -1.31 12.27 -13.12
C GLY A 198 -2.56 11.52 -13.52
N ASN A 199 -2.95 11.58 -14.81
CA ASN A 199 -4.08 10.82 -15.33
C ASN A 199 -3.76 9.32 -15.40
N SER A 200 -4.80 8.48 -15.41
CA SER A 200 -4.67 7.05 -15.75
C SER A 200 -4.48 6.86 -17.26
N PRO A 201 -3.67 5.90 -17.71
CA PRO A 201 -3.64 5.49 -19.11
C PRO A 201 -4.90 4.70 -19.48
N THR A 202 -5.22 4.66 -20.77
CA THR A 202 -6.37 3.90 -21.28
C THR A 202 -6.01 2.43 -21.49
N GLY A 203 -6.89 1.53 -21.04
CA GLY A 203 -6.73 0.09 -21.23
C GLY A 203 -7.97 -0.69 -20.82
N MET A 204 -7.99 -1.97 -21.13
CA MET A 204 -9.09 -2.85 -20.74
C MET A 204 -8.87 -3.38 -19.33
N VAL A 205 -9.71 -2.97 -18.40
CA VAL A 205 -9.65 -3.42 -17.00
C VAL A 205 -10.05 -4.90 -16.91
N VAL A 206 -9.12 -5.71 -16.45
CA VAL A 206 -9.32 -7.15 -16.20
C VAL A 206 -9.62 -7.39 -14.73
N ASN A 207 -8.81 -6.82 -13.83
CA ASN A 207 -8.95 -6.98 -12.39
C ASN A 207 -8.23 -5.84 -11.65
N THR A 208 -8.93 -5.08 -10.83
CA THR A 208 -8.35 -3.96 -10.06
C THR A 208 -7.62 -4.39 -8.79
N ALA A 209 -7.72 -5.67 -8.40
CA ALA A 209 -7.03 -6.15 -7.21
C ALA A 209 -5.50 -5.98 -7.34
N CYS A 210 -4.88 -5.57 -6.26
CA CYS A 210 -3.42 -5.35 -6.15
C CYS A 210 -2.86 -4.16 -6.95
N SER A 211 -3.70 -3.38 -7.68
CA SER A 211 -3.23 -2.19 -8.41
C SER A 211 -2.64 -1.13 -7.48
N GLY A 212 -3.27 -0.91 -6.32
CA GLY A 212 -2.76 -0.02 -5.29
C GLY A 212 -1.41 -0.49 -4.71
N ASP A 213 -1.26 -1.81 -4.49
CA ASP A 213 0.01 -2.40 -4.03
C ASP A 213 1.13 -2.21 -5.07
N ALA A 214 0.80 -2.38 -6.37
CA ALA A 214 1.74 -2.19 -7.46
C ALA A 214 2.17 -0.72 -7.58
N MET A 215 1.22 0.21 -7.48
CA MET A 215 1.49 1.64 -7.43
C MET A 215 2.40 1.98 -6.26
N LEU A 216 2.06 1.54 -5.04
CA LEU A 216 2.83 1.81 -3.83
C LEU A 216 4.25 1.25 -3.91
N GLY A 217 4.40 -0.04 -4.26
CA GLY A 217 5.70 -0.68 -4.38
C GLY A 217 6.60 0.00 -5.41
N THR A 218 6.02 0.42 -6.55
CA THR A 218 6.74 1.16 -7.58
C THR A 218 7.16 2.55 -7.10
N PHE A 219 6.27 3.25 -6.37
CA PHE A 219 6.58 4.56 -5.80
C PHE A 219 7.72 4.47 -4.79
N LEU A 220 7.69 3.50 -3.89
CA LEU A 220 8.75 3.28 -2.90
C LEU A 220 10.08 2.93 -3.55
N ALA A 221 10.08 2.09 -4.60
CA ALA A 221 11.27 1.76 -5.35
C ALA A 221 11.87 3.00 -6.04
N GLY A 222 11.04 3.79 -6.72
CA GLY A 222 11.48 5.02 -7.39
C GLY A 222 12.00 6.07 -6.40
N TRP A 223 11.36 6.19 -5.24
CA TRP A 223 11.85 7.05 -4.15
C TRP A 223 13.25 6.62 -3.68
N HIS A 224 13.42 5.32 -3.39
CA HIS A 224 14.72 4.77 -2.97
C HIS A 224 15.81 4.95 -4.03
N GLN A 225 15.45 4.88 -5.31
CA GLN A 225 16.34 5.07 -6.45
C GLN A 225 16.63 6.55 -6.77
N GLY A 226 16.00 7.50 -6.07
CA GLY A 226 16.19 8.93 -6.27
C GLY A 226 15.57 9.47 -7.57
N LEU A 227 14.49 8.87 -8.07
CA LEU A 227 13.74 9.42 -9.20
C LEU A 227 13.10 10.76 -8.81
N SER A 228 12.96 11.69 -9.79
CA SER A 228 12.15 12.88 -9.57
C SER A 228 10.70 12.50 -9.25
N LEU A 229 9.99 13.33 -8.48
CA LEU A 229 8.62 13.06 -8.06
C LEU A 229 7.69 12.84 -9.28
N GLU A 230 7.88 13.62 -10.34
CA GLU A 230 7.09 13.54 -11.57
C GLU A 230 7.29 12.19 -12.27
N LYS A 231 8.55 11.74 -12.43
CA LYS A 231 8.87 10.44 -13.01
C LYS A 231 8.37 9.30 -12.14
N ASN A 232 8.52 9.44 -10.82
CA ASN A 232 8.12 8.43 -9.86
C ASN A 232 6.60 8.25 -9.86
N LEU A 233 5.83 9.35 -9.78
CA LEU A 233 4.36 9.31 -9.85
C LEU A 233 3.90 8.70 -11.17
N LYS A 234 4.46 9.14 -12.29
CA LYS A 234 4.16 8.64 -13.63
C LYS A 234 4.33 7.12 -13.73
N ARG A 235 5.49 6.61 -13.33
CA ARG A 235 5.80 5.18 -13.32
C ARG A 235 4.89 4.39 -12.39
N SER A 236 4.55 4.95 -11.24
CA SER A 236 3.68 4.34 -10.25
C SER A 236 2.25 4.18 -10.74
N ILE A 237 1.70 5.20 -11.40
CA ILE A 237 0.38 5.13 -12.06
C ILE A 237 0.41 4.07 -13.17
N ALA A 238 1.45 4.05 -14.01
CA ALA A 238 1.60 3.07 -15.08
C ALA A 238 1.65 1.63 -14.55
N ALA A 239 2.38 1.38 -13.46
CA ALA A 239 2.48 0.05 -12.84
C ALA A 239 1.16 -0.40 -12.20
N GLY A 240 0.44 0.51 -11.54
CA GLY A 240 -0.91 0.25 -11.03
C GLY A 240 -1.88 -0.11 -12.15
N SER A 241 -1.87 0.66 -13.24
CA SER A 241 -2.71 0.43 -14.43
C SER A 241 -2.33 -0.87 -15.15
N SER A 242 -1.04 -1.15 -15.33
CA SER A 242 -0.55 -2.42 -15.87
C SER A 242 -1.08 -3.62 -15.09
N THR A 243 -1.13 -3.51 -13.75
CA THR A 243 -1.74 -4.54 -12.89
C THR A 243 -3.25 -4.66 -13.13
N ALA A 244 -3.96 -3.54 -13.27
CA ALA A 244 -5.41 -3.53 -13.53
C ALA A 244 -5.79 -4.15 -14.89
N PHE A 245 -4.90 -4.05 -15.88
CA PHE A 245 -5.13 -4.53 -17.24
C PHE A 245 -4.77 -6.02 -17.45
N ARG A 246 -4.34 -6.73 -16.39
CA ARG A 246 -3.97 -8.16 -16.45
C ARG A 246 -4.54 -8.97 -15.28
N LYS A 247 -4.37 -10.28 -15.32
CA LYS A 247 -4.90 -11.20 -14.29
C LYS A 247 -4.12 -11.22 -12.98
N GLY A 248 -2.92 -10.66 -12.96
CA GLY A 248 -2.02 -10.66 -11.79
C GLY A 248 -1.23 -9.37 -11.69
N LEU A 249 -0.22 -9.35 -10.83
CA LEU A 249 0.68 -8.20 -10.73
C LEU A 249 1.37 -7.91 -12.06
N THR A 250 1.66 -6.64 -12.29
CA THR A 250 2.50 -6.22 -13.42
C THR A 250 3.82 -6.98 -13.45
N ASP A 251 4.29 -7.30 -14.64
CA ASP A 251 5.66 -7.77 -14.94
C ASP A 251 6.52 -6.64 -15.52
N PHE A 252 5.99 -5.42 -15.52
CA PHE A 252 6.61 -4.21 -16.08
C PHE A 252 6.83 -4.20 -17.59
N SER A 253 6.39 -5.22 -18.34
CA SER A 253 6.63 -5.32 -19.80
C SER A 253 5.96 -4.21 -20.62
N ASP A 254 4.83 -3.68 -20.16
CA ASP A 254 4.03 -2.63 -20.80
C ASP A 254 4.10 -1.28 -20.10
N VAL A 255 4.76 -1.18 -18.95
CA VAL A 255 4.80 0.04 -18.12
C VAL A 255 5.37 1.23 -18.91
N GLN A 256 6.44 1.02 -19.69
CA GLN A 256 7.05 2.10 -20.48
C GLN A 256 6.10 2.66 -21.55
N GLU A 257 5.27 1.81 -22.16
CA GLU A 257 4.26 2.23 -23.14
C GLU A 257 3.13 3.00 -22.42
N LEU A 258 2.66 2.49 -21.29
CA LEU A 258 1.62 3.15 -20.49
C LEU A 258 2.08 4.52 -19.98
N GLU A 259 3.34 4.67 -19.57
CA GLU A 259 3.91 5.96 -19.18
C GLU A 259 3.75 7.03 -20.27
N GLN A 260 3.80 6.69 -21.55
CA GLN A 260 3.67 7.66 -22.65
C GLN A 260 2.28 8.32 -22.69
N GLN A 261 1.27 7.66 -22.15
CA GLN A 261 -0.11 8.17 -22.08
C GLN A 261 -0.36 9.04 -20.84
N ILE A 262 0.55 9.02 -19.87
CA ILE A 262 0.39 9.71 -18.59
C ILE A 262 1.05 11.09 -18.65
N LYS A 263 0.28 12.10 -18.31
CA LYS A 263 0.74 13.50 -18.17
C LYS A 263 0.74 13.84 -16.69
N ILE A 264 1.87 14.31 -16.20
CA ILE A 264 1.98 14.84 -14.84
C ILE A 264 1.85 16.35 -14.91
N GLN A 265 1.07 16.91 -14.00
CA GLN A 265 0.84 18.34 -13.85
C GLN A 265 1.11 18.73 -12.39
N GLU A 266 1.70 19.89 -12.20
CA GLU A 266 1.80 20.53 -10.89
C GLU A 266 0.55 21.39 -10.68
N GLU A 267 -0.15 21.16 -9.56
CA GLU A 267 -1.34 21.89 -9.19
C GLU A 267 -0.98 23.08 -8.32
N GLU A 268 -1.71 24.19 -8.47
CA GLU A 268 -1.49 25.44 -7.71
C GLU A 268 -2.07 25.40 -6.30
#